data_6f3895b75c03beee4199742785bc3bac
#
_entry.id   6f3895b75c03beee4199742785bc3bac
#
_cell.length_a   1.000
_cell.length_b   1.000
_cell.length_c   1.000
_cell.angle_alpha   90.00
_cell.angle_beta   90.00
_cell.angle_gamma   90.00
#
_symmetry.space_group_name_H-M   'P 1'
#
loop_
_entity.id
_entity.type
_entity.pdbx_description
1 polymer ?
#
loop_
_entity_poly.entity_id
_entity_poly.type
_entity_poly.pdbx_seq_one_letter_code
_entity_poly.pdbx_strand_id
1 'polypeptide(L)'
;ASMKHVIWGAMGFTPWDWAEQPDFWERLRKGALEMKEQTGKAILLGVGCNLFEWGTFMRRMDNFLTDLYLEPLEVHRFLDALMQKHLDLLAKTCEAVGDLIDIIKFGDDLGTTNGPFFDTETYREFFKPRHKMLCDYVRSHSHMHTMLHCCGGIYELIPELIEAGFEILNPVQINAVHMEPHRLKNEFGNHITFWGGGADTRSVLNHATPQKVRDHVKYNMEVFSKGGGYIFNTVHNIMPDVPPENIVAMFQAVHEFS
;
A
#
# COMPACT_ATOMS: atom_id res chain seq x y z
N ALA A 1 -20.57 -17.37 -10.25
CA ALA A 1 -20.06 -18.65 -10.73
C ALA A 1 -18.54 -18.60 -10.81
N SER A 2 -17.79 -19.24 -10.07
CA SER A 2 -16.35 -19.55 -10.16
C SER A 2 -15.37 -18.76 -9.30
N MET A 3 -15.64 -18.66 -8.01
CA MET A 3 -14.54 -18.52 -7.05
C MET A 3 -13.64 -19.78 -6.94
N LYS A 4 -13.79 -20.75 -7.87
CA LYS A 4 -13.06 -22.02 -7.86
C LYS A 4 -11.65 -21.94 -8.45
N HIS A 5 -11.25 -20.82 -9.02
CA HIS A 5 -9.91 -20.63 -9.59
C HIS A 5 -9.32 -19.32 -9.09
N VAL A 6 -8.82 -19.33 -7.88
CA VAL A 6 -8.01 -18.24 -7.35
C VAL A 6 -6.69 -18.23 -8.12
N ILE A 7 -6.45 -17.18 -8.88
CA ILE A 7 -5.25 -17.02 -9.73
C ILE A 7 -3.98 -16.84 -8.89
N TRP A 8 -4.11 -16.41 -7.65
CA TRP A 8 -3.00 -16.23 -6.71
C TRP A 8 -3.08 -17.25 -5.58
N GLY A 9 -2.16 -18.19 -5.56
CA GLY A 9 -2.06 -19.23 -4.50
C GLY A 9 -1.87 -18.67 -3.08
N ALA A 10 -1.60 -17.36 -2.95
CA ALA A 10 -1.52 -16.66 -1.68
C ALA A 10 -2.89 -16.34 -1.05
N MET A 11 -3.99 -16.48 -1.79
CA MET A 11 -5.34 -16.15 -1.33
C MET A 11 -6.17 -17.38 -0.93
N GLY A 12 -5.53 -18.41 -0.40
CA GLY A 12 -6.22 -19.54 0.19
C GLY A 12 -7.12 -19.16 1.38
N PHE A 13 -6.86 -17.99 1.99
CA PHE A 13 -7.64 -17.44 3.11
C PHE A 13 -7.82 -15.95 2.91
N THR A 14 -9.06 -15.48 3.07
CA THR A 14 -9.36 -14.05 3.06
C THR A 14 -9.19 -13.47 4.47
N PRO A 15 -9.03 -12.14 4.61
CA PRO A 15 -9.06 -11.50 5.92
C PRO A 15 -10.34 -11.80 6.70
N TRP A 16 -11.45 -12.01 6.00
CA TRP A 16 -12.74 -12.34 6.60
C TRP A 16 -12.75 -13.74 7.21
N ASP A 17 -12.13 -14.74 6.57
CA ASP A 17 -12.02 -16.10 7.12
C ASP A 17 -11.27 -16.11 8.45
N TRP A 18 -10.24 -15.29 8.60
CA TRP A 18 -9.51 -15.14 9.87
C TRP A 18 -10.34 -14.40 10.90
N ALA A 19 -11.02 -13.33 10.50
CA ALA A 19 -11.86 -12.52 11.38
C ALA A 19 -13.09 -13.29 11.93
N GLU A 20 -13.48 -14.39 11.30
CA GLU A 20 -14.54 -15.29 11.73
C GLU A 20 -14.06 -16.42 12.66
N GLN A 21 -12.73 -16.60 12.81
CA GLN A 21 -12.20 -17.62 13.71
C GLN A 21 -12.49 -17.25 15.18
N PRO A 22 -12.81 -18.25 16.01
CA PRO A 22 -12.92 -18.03 17.45
C PRO A 22 -11.64 -17.41 18.01
N ASP A 23 -11.77 -16.50 18.93
CA ASP A 23 -10.67 -15.82 19.65
C ASP A 23 -9.71 -15.01 18.77
N PHE A 24 -10.00 -14.83 17.47
CA PHE A 24 -9.11 -14.06 16.58
C PHE A 24 -8.84 -12.65 17.11
N TRP A 25 -9.88 -11.94 17.47
CA TRP A 25 -9.80 -10.55 17.93
C TRP A 25 -9.10 -10.43 19.28
N GLU A 26 -9.36 -11.38 20.19
CA GLU A 26 -8.67 -11.44 21.48
C GLU A 26 -7.18 -11.72 21.32
N ARG A 27 -6.81 -12.68 20.46
CA ARG A 27 -5.40 -12.98 20.16
C ARG A 27 -4.71 -11.81 19.47
N LEU A 28 -5.38 -11.10 18.54
CA LEU A 28 -4.84 -9.93 17.88
C LEU A 28 -4.55 -8.82 18.89
N ARG A 29 -5.50 -8.52 19.78
CA ARG A 29 -5.31 -7.52 20.83
C ARG A 29 -4.17 -7.88 21.77
N LYS A 30 -4.12 -9.12 22.23
CA LYS A 30 -3.05 -9.63 23.09
C LYS A 30 -1.68 -9.47 22.42
N GLY A 31 -1.55 -9.89 21.15
CA GLY A 31 -0.31 -9.75 20.39
C GLY A 31 0.11 -8.28 20.20
N ALA A 32 -0.84 -7.38 19.96
CA ALA A 32 -0.56 -5.95 19.84
C ALA A 32 -0.06 -5.34 21.16
N LEU A 33 -0.65 -5.74 22.30
CA LEU A 33 -0.19 -5.32 23.62
C LEU A 33 1.23 -5.82 23.92
N GLU A 34 1.49 -7.10 23.67
CA GLU A 34 2.81 -7.69 23.84
C GLU A 34 3.88 -6.98 22.96
N MET A 35 3.53 -6.64 21.72
CA MET A 35 4.43 -5.86 20.85
C MET A 35 4.68 -4.47 21.42
N LYS A 36 3.66 -3.77 21.91
CA LYS A 36 3.80 -2.43 22.51
C LYS A 36 4.71 -2.43 23.74
N GLU A 37 4.65 -3.49 24.55
CA GLU A 37 5.56 -3.66 25.70
C GLU A 37 7.01 -3.93 25.30
N GLN A 38 7.23 -4.60 24.17
CA GLN A 38 8.56 -5.03 23.72
C GLN A 38 9.26 -3.99 22.85
N THR A 39 8.55 -3.05 22.27
CA THR A 39 9.13 -2.06 21.34
C THR A 39 8.54 -0.67 21.53
N GLY A 40 9.40 0.36 21.41
CA GLY A 40 8.97 1.75 21.27
C GLY A 40 8.73 2.18 19.82
N LYS A 41 8.59 1.23 18.88
CA LYS A 41 8.38 1.50 17.45
C LYS A 41 6.89 1.55 17.12
N ALA A 42 6.54 2.24 16.01
CA ALA A 42 5.19 2.22 15.48
C ALA A 42 4.78 0.80 15.06
N ILE A 43 3.55 0.43 15.37
CA ILE A 43 2.97 -0.86 15.02
C ILE A 43 2.05 -0.69 13.80
N LEU A 44 2.31 -1.48 12.77
CA LEU A 44 1.53 -1.51 11.55
C LEU A 44 0.66 -2.77 11.48
N LEU A 45 -0.61 -2.61 11.14
CA LEU A 45 -1.55 -3.69 10.87
C LEU A 45 -2.03 -3.65 9.42
N GLY A 46 -1.85 -4.73 8.67
CA GLY A 46 -2.40 -4.89 7.31
C GLY A 46 -3.79 -5.51 7.36
N VAL A 47 -4.76 -4.87 6.74
CA VAL A 47 -6.15 -5.35 6.65
C VAL A 47 -6.61 -5.62 5.22
N GLY A 48 -5.79 -5.30 4.22
CA GLY A 48 -6.13 -5.43 2.80
C GLY A 48 -7.07 -4.32 2.35
N CYS A 49 -8.36 -4.53 2.42
CA CYS A 49 -9.42 -3.62 1.95
C CYS A 49 -9.27 -3.23 0.46
N ASN A 50 -8.66 -4.11 -0.35
CA ASN A 50 -8.47 -3.93 -1.77
C ASN A 50 -9.82 -3.84 -2.49
N LEU A 51 -9.93 -2.96 -3.48
CA LEU A 51 -11.14 -2.79 -4.30
C LEU A 51 -10.91 -3.27 -5.72
N PHE A 52 -9.96 -2.64 -6.42
CA PHE A 52 -9.60 -2.99 -7.80
C PHE A 52 -9.04 -4.41 -7.88
N GLU A 53 -8.10 -4.75 -7.02
CA GLU A 53 -7.48 -6.08 -7.04
C GLU A 53 -8.51 -7.20 -6.78
N TRP A 54 -9.49 -7.03 -5.88
CA TRP A 54 -10.56 -8.02 -5.73
C TRP A 54 -11.38 -8.20 -7.01
N GLY A 55 -11.65 -7.13 -7.74
CA GLY A 55 -12.27 -7.20 -9.05
C GLY A 55 -11.45 -8.03 -10.03
N THR A 56 -10.14 -7.77 -10.09
CA THR A 56 -9.22 -8.52 -10.97
C THR A 56 -9.06 -9.98 -10.57
N PHE A 57 -9.06 -10.29 -9.27
CA PHE A 57 -8.98 -11.68 -8.77
C PHE A 57 -10.25 -12.48 -9.07
N MET A 58 -11.41 -11.86 -8.97
CA MET A 58 -12.70 -12.55 -9.16
C MET A 58 -13.14 -12.62 -10.62
N ARG A 59 -12.80 -11.59 -11.42
CA ARG A 59 -13.23 -11.45 -12.83
C ARG A 59 -12.13 -11.68 -13.84
N ARG A 60 -10.86 -11.80 -13.44
CA ARG A 60 -9.63 -11.59 -14.21
C ARG A 60 -9.45 -10.12 -14.57
N MET A 61 -8.19 -9.72 -14.72
CA MET A 61 -7.84 -8.31 -14.98
C MET A 61 -8.44 -7.78 -16.28
N ASP A 62 -8.35 -8.55 -17.37
CA ASP A 62 -8.86 -8.18 -18.68
C ASP A 62 -10.38 -7.94 -18.67
N ASN A 63 -11.13 -8.85 -18.04
CA ASN A 63 -12.57 -8.74 -17.92
C ASN A 63 -12.97 -7.58 -16.99
N PHE A 64 -12.33 -7.44 -15.84
CA PHE A 64 -12.71 -6.40 -14.87
C PHE A 64 -12.43 -5.00 -15.41
N LEU A 65 -11.29 -4.80 -16.09
CA LEU A 65 -11.00 -3.54 -16.79
C LEU A 65 -12.03 -3.23 -17.89
N THR A 66 -12.49 -4.25 -18.61
CA THR A 66 -13.56 -4.10 -19.62
C THR A 66 -14.90 -3.77 -18.95
N ASP A 67 -15.23 -4.45 -17.85
CA ASP A 67 -16.49 -4.26 -17.11
C ASP A 67 -16.63 -2.82 -16.56
N LEU A 68 -15.54 -2.12 -16.21
CA LEU A 68 -15.56 -0.71 -15.80
C LEU A 68 -16.22 0.20 -16.83
N TYR A 69 -16.10 -0.13 -18.13
CA TYR A 69 -16.64 0.66 -19.22
C TYR A 69 -17.95 0.09 -19.82
N LEU A 70 -18.10 -1.23 -19.84
CA LEU A 70 -19.26 -1.87 -20.47
C LEU A 70 -20.38 -2.22 -19.50
N GLU A 71 -20.06 -2.46 -18.22
CA GLU A 71 -21.00 -2.91 -17.20
C GLU A 71 -20.87 -2.09 -15.90
N PRO A 72 -20.86 -0.74 -15.96
CA PRO A 72 -20.56 0.11 -14.79
C PRO A 72 -21.52 -0.15 -13.62
N LEU A 73 -22.79 -0.41 -13.88
CA LEU A 73 -23.76 -0.71 -12.82
C LEU A 73 -23.46 -2.00 -12.06
N GLU A 74 -22.98 -3.03 -12.74
CA GLU A 74 -22.59 -4.28 -12.11
C GLU A 74 -21.29 -4.13 -11.31
N VAL A 75 -20.34 -3.30 -11.80
CA VAL A 75 -19.14 -2.95 -11.07
C VAL A 75 -19.49 -2.20 -9.78
N HIS A 76 -20.38 -1.21 -9.84
CA HIS A 76 -20.86 -0.51 -8.63
C HIS A 76 -21.50 -1.48 -7.62
N ARG A 77 -22.38 -2.38 -8.07
CA ARG A 77 -22.98 -3.40 -7.19
C ARG A 77 -21.96 -4.31 -6.54
N PHE A 78 -20.98 -4.75 -7.31
CA PHE A 78 -19.88 -5.57 -6.80
C PHE A 78 -19.06 -4.83 -5.75
N LEU A 79 -18.61 -3.60 -6.07
CA LEU A 79 -17.82 -2.77 -5.17
C LEU A 79 -18.60 -2.40 -3.89
N ASP A 80 -19.89 -2.14 -3.97
CA ASP A 80 -20.72 -1.82 -2.80
C ASP A 80 -20.88 -3.04 -1.88
N ALA A 81 -21.06 -4.22 -2.44
CA ALA A 81 -21.11 -5.46 -1.67
C ALA A 81 -19.75 -5.76 -1.01
N LEU A 82 -18.65 -5.50 -1.70
CA LEU A 82 -17.30 -5.63 -1.16
C LEU A 82 -17.04 -4.62 -0.04
N MET A 83 -17.45 -3.36 -0.23
CA MET A 83 -17.34 -2.30 0.78
C MET A 83 -18.03 -2.65 2.08
N GLN A 84 -19.22 -3.27 2.04
CA GLN A 84 -19.89 -3.72 3.28
C GLN A 84 -19.00 -4.68 4.07
N LYS A 85 -18.35 -5.64 3.39
CA LYS A 85 -17.43 -6.58 4.03
C LYS A 85 -16.18 -5.87 4.61
N HIS A 86 -15.64 -4.90 3.90
CA HIS A 86 -14.49 -4.13 4.39
C HIS A 86 -14.85 -3.28 5.60
N LEU A 87 -16.00 -2.62 5.59
CA LEU A 87 -16.46 -1.81 6.73
C LEU A 87 -16.75 -2.67 7.95
N ASP A 88 -17.37 -3.85 7.78
CA ASP A 88 -17.59 -4.81 8.89
C ASP A 88 -16.24 -5.26 9.49
N LEU A 89 -15.23 -5.52 8.67
CA LEU A 89 -13.88 -5.86 9.12
C LEU A 89 -13.22 -4.70 9.86
N LEU A 90 -13.29 -3.47 9.30
CA LEU A 90 -12.75 -2.28 9.92
C LEU A 90 -13.39 -1.94 11.25
N ALA A 91 -14.70 -2.12 11.36
CA ALA A 91 -15.42 -1.92 12.62
C ALA A 91 -14.84 -2.78 13.74
N LYS A 92 -14.72 -4.09 13.49
CA LYS A 92 -14.12 -5.04 14.43
C LYS A 92 -12.64 -4.74 14.69
N THR A 93 -11.89 -4.30 13.67
CA THR A 93 -10.47 -3.94 13.82
C THR A 93 -10.31 -2.73 14.72
N CYS A 94 -11.06 -1.66 14.48
CA CYS A 94 -11.03 -0.45 15.31
C CYS A 94 -11.45 -0.74 16.75
N GLU A 95 -12.49 -1.55 16.96
CA GLU A 95 -12.93 -1.97 18.28
C GLU A 95 -11.86 -2.78 19.03
N ALA A 96 -11.23 -3.73 18.34
CA ALA A 96 -10.28 -4.65 18.97
C ALA A 96 -8.92 -4.00 19.27
N VAL A 97 -8.37 -3.20 18.33
CA VAL A 97 -6.97 -2.73 18.38
C VAL A 97 -6.77 -1.27 17.95
N GLY A 98 -7.82 -0.51 17.74
CA GLY A 98 -7.72 0.89 17.29
C GLY A 98 -7.00 1.82 18.26
N ASP A 99 -6.87 1.43 19.52
CA ASP A 99 -6.11 2.14 20.57
C ASP A 99 -4.64 1.67 20.67
N LEU A 100 -4.23 0.64 19.94
CA LEU A 100 -2.91 0.01 20.04
C LEU A 100 -2.07 0.14 18.77
N ILE A 101 -2.71 0.19 17.61
CA ILE A 101 -2.06 0.23 16.31
C ILE A 101 -1.84 1.68 15.87
N ASP A 102 -0.65 1.97 15.36
CA ASP A 102 -0.30 3.32 14.91
C ASP A 102 -0.64 3.52 13.42
N ILE A 103 -0.50 2.48 12.60
CA ILE A 103 -0.70 2.54 11.15
C ILE A 103 -1.56 1.38 10.67
N ILE A 104 -2.65 1.69 9.96
CA ILE A 104 -3.47 0.69 9.27
C ILE A 104 -3.14 0.70 7.78
N LYS A 105 -2.73 -0.47 7.24
CA LYS A 105 -2.33 -0.63 5.85
C LYS A 105 -3.45 -1.23 5.03
N PHE A 106 -3.87 -0.49 4.01
CA PHE A 106 -4.69 -0.96 2.89
C PHE A 106 -3.80 -1.36 1.71
N GLY A 107 -4.34 -2.15 0.79
CA GLY A 107 -3.68 -2.50 -0.46
C GLY A 107 -4.63 -2.27 -1.63
N ASP A 108 -4.13 -1.75 -2.72
CA ASP A 108 -4.82 -1.76 -4.01
C ASP A 108 -3.84 -1.33 -5.12
N ASP A 109 -3.37 -2.27 -5.94
CA ASP A 109 -2.41 -1.97 -7.01
C ASP A 109 -3.14 -1.35 -8.22
N LEU A 110 -3.05 -0.03 -8.36
CA LEU A 110 -3.77 0.75 -9.37
C LEU A 110 -2.90 1.09 -10.60
N GLY A 111 -1.62 0.72 -10.59
CA GLY A 111 -0.67 1.14 -11.61
C GLY A 111 0.17 0.02 -12.22
N THR A 112 0.63 0.29 -13.43
CA THR A 112 1.69 -0.44 -14.13
C THR A 112 2.99 0.36 -14.07
N THR A 113 4.08 -0.17 -14.63
CA THR A 113 5.32 0.62 -14.80
C THR A 113 5.12 1.85 -15.71
N ASN A 114 4.13 1.80 -16.60
CA ASN A 114 3.88 2.82 -17.63
C ASN A 114 2.77 3.82 -17.27
N GLY A 115 2.19 3.71 -16.08
CA GLY A 115 1.10 4.57 -15.63
C GLY A 115 -0.05 3.79 -14.99
N PRO A 116 -1.14 4.46 -14.59
CA PRO A 116 -2.32 3.81 -14.02
C PRO A 116 -2.99 2.84 -14.99
N PHE A 117 -3.73 1.86 -14.45
CA PHE A 117 -4.54 0.92 -15.27
C PHE A 117 -5.72 1.59 -15.96
N PHE A 118 -6.19 2.70 -15.44
CA PHE A 118 -7.33 3.48 -15.92
C PHE A 118 -7.11 4.97 -15.65
N ASP A 119 -7.90 5.82 -16.29
CA ASP A 119 -7.80 7.26 -16.13
C ASP A 119 -8.33 7.75 -14.76
N THR A 120 -8.05 9.01 -14.46
CA THR A 120 -8.44 9.64 -13.18
C THR A 120 -9.96 9.72 -13.00
N GLU A 121 -10.72 9.87 -14.08
CA GLU A 121 -12.19 9.92 -14.01
C GLU A 121 -12.77 8.56 -13.60
N THR A 122 -12.26 7.47 -14.17
CA THR A 122 -12.61 6.10 -13.76
C THR A 122 -12.29 5.87 -12.27
N TYR A 123 -11.12 6.35 -11.79
CA TYR A 123 -10.79 6.30 -10.37
C TYR A 123 -11.80 7.07 -9.51
N ARG A 124 -12.14 8.30 -9.90
CA ARG A 124 -13.10 9.17 -9.20
C ARG A 124 -14.51 8.56 -9.15
N GLU A 125 -14.91 7.87 -10.19
CA GLU A 125 -16.24 7.24 -10.25
C GLU A 125 -16.31 5.99 -9.36
N PHE A 126 -15.38 5.05 -9.52
CA PHE A 126 -15.51 3.71 -8.94
C PHE A 126 -14.79 3.57 -7.59
N PHE A 127 -13.61 4.13 -7.42
CA PHE A 127 -12.71 3.79 -6.32
C PHE A 127 -12.58 4.90 -5.27
N LYS A 128 -12.39 6.15 -5.69
CA LYS A 128 -12.17 7.28 -4.75
C LYS A 128 -13.25 7.42 -3.67
N PRO A 129 -14.57 7.37 -3.97
CA PRO A 129 -15.60 7.51 -2.94
C PRO A 129 -15.51 6.40 -1.89
N ARG A 130 -15.14 5.19 -2.32
CA ARG A 130 -15.02 4.02 -1.45
C ARG A 130 -13.74 4.05 -0.62
N HIS A 131 -12.60 4.41 -1.22
CA HIS A 131 -11.37 4.67 -0.47
C HIS A 131 -11.57 5.75 0.59
N LYS A 132 -12.29 6.83 0.21
CA LYS A 132 -12.63 7.89 1.18
C LYS A 132 -13.47 7.37 2.34
N MET A 133 -14.47 6.52 2.08
CA MET A 133 -15.29 5.91 3.14
C MET A 133 -14.43 5.07 4.10
N LEU A 134 -13.46 4.30 3.59
CA LEU A 134 -12.54 3.51 4.42
C LEU A 134 -11.66 4.42 5.29
N CYS A 135 -11.05 5.45 4.71
CA CYS A 135 -10.20 6.40 5.44
C CYS A 135 -11.01 7.19 6.48
N ASP A 136 -12.19 7.68 6.13
CA ASP A 136 -13.07 8.43 7.03
C ASP A 136 -13.54 7.54 8.19
N TYR A 137 -13.81 6.25 7.93
CA TYR A 137 -14.17 5.30 8.98
C TYR A 137 -13.04 5.15 10.00
N VAL A 138 -11.82 4.88 9.54
CA VAL A 138 -10.65 4.76 10.41
C VAL A 138 -10.43 6.02 11.24
N ARG A 139 -10.48 7.19 10.61
CA ARG A 139 -10.26 8.49 11.27
C ARG A 139 -11.30 8.79 12.34
N SER A 140 -12.56 8.37 12.14
CA SER A 140 -13.63 8.63 13.09
C SER A 140 -13.69 7.61 14.25
N HIS A 141 -13.03 6.44 14.12
CA HIS A 141 -13.13 5.35 15.11
C HIS A 141 -11.78 4.96 15.73
N SER A 142 -10.68 5.61 15.34
CA SER A 142 -9.34 5.34 15.87
C SER A 142 -8.41 6.54 15.68
N HIS A 143 -7.18 6.42 16.16
CA HIS A 143 -6.09 7.36 15.87
C HIS A 143 -5.06 6.81 14.87
N MET A 144 -5.37 5.69 14.22
CA MET A 144 -4.49 5.06 13.25
C MET A 144 -4.31 5.93 12.01
N HIS A 145 -3.07 6.04 11.54
CA HIS A 145 -2.77 6.65 10.24
C HIS A 145 -3.05 5.69 9.10
N THR A 146 -3.67 6.18 8.03
CA THR A 146 -4.04 5.37 6.86
C THR A 146 -2.89 5.28 5.88
N MET A 147 -2.51 4.05 5.52
CA MET A 147 -1.46 3.75 4.54
C MET A 147 -2.06 2.98 3.36
N LEU A 148 -1.74 3.40 2.14
CA LEU A 148 -2.02 2.62 0.94
C LEU A 148 -0.76 1.97 0.40
N HIS A 149 -0.80 0.64 0.22
CA HIS A 149 0.17 -0.07 -0.62
C HIS A 149 -0.38 -0.11 -2.05
N CYS A 150 0.30 0.56 -2.96
CA CYS A 150 -0.08 0.67 -4.36
C CYS A 150 1.17 0.71 -5.24
N CYS A 151 1.43 -0.38 -5.95
CA CYS A 151 2.54 -0.46 -6.89
C CYS A 151 2.26 0.30 -8.19
N GLY A 152 3.32 0.62 -8.92
CA GLY A 152 3.24 1.20 -10.25
C GLY A 152 3.45 2.70 -10.33
N GLY A 153 3.34 3.21 -11.55
CA GLY A 153 3.32 4.64 -11.87
C GLY A 153 1.92 5.20 -11.66
N ILE A 154 1.69 5.74 -10.49
CA ILE A 154 0.37 6.25 -10.07
C ILE A 154 0.38 7.76 -9.84
N TYR A 155 1.34 8.45 -10.44
CA TYR A 155 1.53 9.88 -10.25
C TYR A 155 0.23 10.68 -10.43
N GLU A 156 -0.54 10.40 -11.47
CA GLU A 156 -1.80 11.07 -11.80
C GLU A 156 -2.90 10.81 -10.76
N LEU A 157 -2.79 9.72 -10.00
CA LEU A 157 -3.75 9.36 -8.95
C LEU A 157 -3.35 9.87 -7.56
N ILE A 158 -2.11 10.31 -7.34
CA ILE A 158 -1.65 10.75 -6.01
C ILE A 158 -2.51 11.88 -5.42
N PRO A 159 -2.89 12.94 -6.16
CA PRO A 159 -3.80 13.96 -5.63
C PRO A 159 -5.14 13.39 -5.16
N GLU A 160 -5.68 12.46 -5.92
CA GLU A 160 -6.96 11.82 -5.62
C GLU A 160 -6.89 10.91 -4.37
N LEU A 161 -5.75 10.22 -4.20
CA LEU A 161 -5.48 9.40 -3.03
C LEU A 161 -5.35 10.26 -1.76
N ILE A 162 -4.67 11.40 -1.85
CA ILE A 162 -4.57 12.39 -0.76
C ILE A 162 -5.97 12.89 -0.38
N GLU A 163 -6.80 13.27 -1.35
CA GLU A 163 -8.16 13.74 -1.13
C GLU A 163 -9.08 12.63 -0.58
N ALA A 164 -8.83 11.37 -0.93
CA ALA A 164 -9.52 10.22 -0.36
C ALA A 164 -9.14 10.00 1.12
N GLY A 165 -8.02 10.58 1.59
CA GLY A 165 -7.63 10.56 2.98
C GLY A 165 -6.48 9.61 3.32
N PHE A 166 -5.73 9.12 2.34
CA PHE A 166 -4.50 8.38 2.60
C PHE A 166 -3.38 9.33 3.05
N GLU A 167 -2.73 8.99 4.15
CA GLU A 167 -1.66 9.77 4.77
C GLU A 167 -0.27 9.23 4.45
N ILE A 168 -0.18 7.95 4.05
CA ILE A 168 1.08 7.27 3.75
C ILE A 168 0.93 6.48 2.45
N LEU A 169 1.88 6.63 1.54
CA LEU A 169 1.96 5.90 0.26
C LEU A 169 3.17 4.96 0.26
N ASN A 170 2.94 3.71 -0.09
CA ASN A 170 3.95 2.65 -0.21
C ASN A 170 3.69 1.85 -1.51
N PRO A 171 4.68 1.31 -2.23
CA PRO A 171 6.13 1.34 -1.93
C PRO A 171 6.86 2.50 -2.62
N VAL A 172 6.19 3.41 -3.30
CA VAL A 172 6.78 4.52 -4.08
C VAL A 172 7.70 3.99 -5.19
N GLN A 173 7.11 3.51 -6.27
CA GLN A 173 7.83 2.85 -7.35
C GLN A 173 8.56 3.85 -8.25
N ILE A 174 9.72 4.36 -7.79
CA ILE A 174 10.53 5.41 -8.45
C ILE A 174 11.05 5.05 -9.85
N ASN A 175 11.02 3.80 -10.24
CA ASN A 175 11.36 3.32 -11.57
C ASN A 175 10.17 3.18 -12.52
N ALA A 176 9.00 3.67 -12.12
CA ALA A 176 7.82 3.81 -12.97
C ALA A 176 7.74 5.22 -13.57
N VAL A 177 6.95 5.37 -14.63
CA VAL A 177 6.79 6.65 -15.33
C VAL A 177 6.23 7.72 -14.40
N HIS A 178 6.80 8.90 -14.45
CA HIS A 178 6.45 10.10 -13.65
C HIS A 178 6.64 9.99 -12.14
N MET A 179 7.30 8.93 -11.65
CA MET A 179 7.52 8.67 -10.24
C MET A 179 8.94 9.11 -9.77
N GLU A 180 9.53 10.12 -10.39
CA GLU A 180 10.84 10.64 -10.02
C GLU A 180 10.84 11.22 -8.59
N PRO A 181 11.83 10.89 -7.73
CA PRO A 181 11.88 11.31 -6.33
C PRO A 181 11.69 12.81 -6.11
N HIS A 182 12.42 13.65 -6.85
CA HIS A 182 12.33 15.11 -6.75
C HIS A 182 10.93 15.63 -7.07
N ARG A 183 10.32 15.11 -8.12
CA ARG A 183 8.98 15.51 -8.54
C ARG A 183 7.96 15.16 -7.46
N LEU A 184 7.96 13.92 -7.01
CA LEU A 184 7.06 13.45 -5.96
C LEU A 184 7.20 14.27 -4.69
N LYS A 185 8.44 14.47 -4.23
CA LYS A 185 8.70 15.21 -2.98
C LYS A 185 8.29 16.67 -3.06
N ASN A 186 8.60 17.34 -4.16
CA ASN A 186 8.27 18.75 -4.34
C ASN A 186 6.75 19.00 -4.44
N GLU A 187 6.04 18.12 -5.14
CA GLU A 187 4.61 18.31 -5.39
C GLU A 187 3.73 17.78 -4.25
N PHE A 188 4.07 16.65 -3.66
CA PHE A 188 3.19 15.97 -2.71
C PHE A 188 3.77 15.80 -1.30
N GLY A 189 5.05 16.06 -1.08
CA GLY A 189 5.74 15.77 0.18
C GLY A 189 5.23 16.53 1.41
N ASN A 190 4.41 17.56 1.24
CA ASN A 190 3.72 18.27 2.32
C ASN A 190 2.33 17.68 2.63
N HIS A 191 1.84 16.77 1.83
CA HIS A 191 0.47 16.25 1.87
C HIS A 191 0.40 14.75 2.15
N ILE A 192 1.47 14.00 1.86
CA ILE A 192 1.53 12.56 2.06
C ILE A 192 2.94 12.14 2.49
N THR A 193 3.02 11.16 3.38
CA THR A 193 4.28 10.52 3.77
C THR A 193 4.65 9.46 2.74
N PHE A 194 5.86 9.51 2.22
CA PHE A 194 6.40 8.47 1.33
C PHE A 194 7.09 7.37 2.13
N TRP A 195 6.55 6.17 2.05
CA TRP A 195 7.17 4.97 2.62
C TRP A 195 7.68 4.09 1.50
N GLY A 196 8.93 4.25 1.12
CA GLY A 196 9.53 3.52 0.01
C GLY A 196 10.40 4.39 -0.89
N GLY A 197 10.66 3.91 -2.10
CA GLY A 197 11.49 4.64 -3.05
C GLY A 197 12.98 4.75 -2.68
N GLY A 198 13.40 4.10 -1.58
CA GLY A 198 14.77 4.21 -1.07
C GLY A 198 15.80 3.46 -1.90
N ALA A 199 15.43 2.32 -2.47
CA ALA A 199 16.30 1.54 -3.33
C ALA A 199 15.51 0.85 -4.45
N ASP A 200 15.93 1.06 -5.70
CA ASP A 200 15.37 0.39 -6.88
C ASP A 200 15.78 -1.08 -6.89
N THR A 201 14.79 -1.96 -6.76
CA THR A 201 14.96 -3.42 -6.70
C THR A 201 15.06 -4.07 -8.07
N ARG A 202 14.81 -3.35 -9.18
CA ARG A 202 14.78 -3.91 -10.54
C ARG A 202 16.08 -3.66 -11.32
N SER A 203 16.71 -2.50 -11.13
CA SER A 203 17.87 -2.08 -11.95
C SER A 203 19.10 -1.73 -11.11
N VAL A 204 18.93 -1.33 -9.86
CA VAL A 204 20.07 -0.93 -9.03
C VAL A 204 20.45 -2.05 -8.06
N LEU A 205 19.54 -2.50 -7.23
CA LEU A 205 19.88 -3.41 -6.14
C LEU A 205 20.37 -4.77 -6.63
N ASN A 206 19.83 -5.28 -7.75
CA ASN A 206 20.21 -6.56 -8.33
C ASN A 206 21.36 -6.51 -9.35
N HIS A 207 21.66 -5.35 -9.96
CA HIS A 207 22.63 -5.28 -11.07
C HIS A 207 23.78 -4.31 -10.86
N ALA A 208 23.69 -3.38 -9.91
CA ALA A 208 24.73 -2.38 -9.68
C ALA A 208 25.84 -2.91 -8.77
N THR A 209 26.96 -2.18 -8.71
CA THR A 209 27.99 -2.42 -7.69
C THR A 209 27.55 -1.88 -6.32
N PRO A 210 28.12 -2.39 -5.20
CA PRO A 210 27.82 -1.86 -3.86
C PRO A 210 27.98 -0.34 -3.75
N GLN A 211 28.99 0.24 -4.39
CA GLN A 211 29.18 1.70 -4.39
C GLN A 211 28.03 2.43 -5.09
N LYS A 212 27.57 1.92 -6.24
CA LYS A 212 26.43 2.52 -6.94
C LYS A 212 25.13 2.37 -6.16
N VAL A 213 24.94 1.26 -5.45
CA VAL A 213 23.80 1.08 -4.53
C VAL A 213 23.86 2.14 -3.42
N ARG A 214 25.02 2.34 -2.81
CA ARG A 214 25.22 3.36 -1.79
C ARG A 214 24.88 4.77 -2.29
N ASP A 215 25.39 5.14 -3.46
CA ASP A 215 25.16 6.47 -4.05
C ASP A 215 23.68 6.69 -4.40
N HIS A 216 23.00 5.64 -4.88
CA HIS A 216 21.56 5.65 -5.17
C HIS A 216 20.71 5.82 -3.90
N VAL A 217 21.03 5.09 -2.84
CA VAL A 217 20.32 5.20 -1.55
C VAL A 217 20.54 6.59 -0.96
N LYS A 218 21.79 7.09 -0.96
CA LYS A 218 22.11 8.45 -0.53
C LYS A 218 21.24 9.49 -1.22
N TYR A 219 21.21 9.45 -2.55
CA TYR A 219 20.42 10.39 -3.36
C TYR A 219 18.93 10.36 -2.97
N ASN A 220 18.34 9.18 -2.90
CA ASN A 220 16.92 9.05 -2.59
C ASN A 220 16.60 9.53 -1.16
N MET A 221 17.46 9.22 -0.20
CA MET A 221 17.33 9.69 1.17
C MET A 221 17.43 11.22 1.26
N GLU A 222 18.43 11.83 0.62
CA GLU A 222 18.60 13.30 0.59
C GLU A 222 17.37 14.01 -0.01
N VAL A 223 16.76 13.40 -1.02
CA VAL A 223 15.56 13.97 -1.66
C VAL A 223 14.33 13.80 -0.78
N PHE A 224 14.03 12.57 -0.38
CA PHE A 224 12.78 12.28 0.31
C PHE A 224 12.76 12.75 1.77
N SER A 225 13.90 12.77 2.47
CA SER A 225 13.96 13.17 3.88
C SER A 225 13.83 14.68 4.09
N LYS A 226 13.97 15.48 3.03
CA LYS A 226 13.88 16.95 3.14
C LYS A 226 12.52 17.40 3.68
N GLY A 227 12.53 18.00 4.86
CA GLY A 227 11.30 18.47 5.53
C GLY A 227 10.49 17.37 6.22
N GLY A 228 11.01 16.14 6.36
CA GLY A 228 10.30 15.02 6.98
C GLY A 228 9.34 14.28 6.02
N GLY A 229 8.40 13.49 6.57
CA GLY A 229 7.41 12.75 5.78
C GLY A 229 8.01 11.65 4.90
N TYR A 230 9.05 10.96 5.42
CA TYR A 230 9.73 9.88 4.71
C TYR A 230 10.05 8.70 5.62
N ILE A 231 9.77 7.49 5.14
CA ILE A 231 10.17 6.23 5.76
C ILE A 231 10.91 5.41 4.72
N PHE A 232 12.20 5.11 5.00
CA PHE A 232 12.99 4.33 4.07
C PHE A 232 12.44 2.92 3.91
N ASN A 233 12.28 2.50 2.65
CA ASN A 233 12.05 1.11 2.25
C ASN A 233 12.52 0.93 0.80
N THR A 234 12.75 -0.31 0.39
CA THR A 234 12.94 -0.67 -1.02
C THR A 234 11.67 -0.41 -1.84
N VAL A 235 11.82 -0.27 -3.15
CA VAL A 235 10.69 -0.09 -4.08
C VAL A 235 9.75 -1.30 -4.08
N HIS A 236 10.30 -2.49 -3.86
CA HIS A 236 9.56 -3.75 -3.77
C HIS A 236 10.34 -4.77 -2.94
N ASN A 237 9.84 -6.00 -2.85
CA ASN A 237 10.54 -7.09 -2.18
C ASN A 237 11.95 -7.30 -2.76
N ILE A 238 12.92 -7.59 -1.89
CA ILE A 238 14.25 -8.00 -2.29
C ILE A 238 14.15 -9.44 -2.83
N MET A 239 14.44 -9.60 -4.10
CA MET A 239 14.33 -10.89 -4.80
C MET A 239 15.60 -11.74 -4.62
N PRO A 240 15.53 -13.06 -4.86
CA PRO A 240 16.67 -13.97 -4.66
C PRO A 240 17.89 -13.70 -5.56
N ASP A 241 17.74 -12.94 -6.64
CA ASP A 241 18.80 -12.55 -7.57
C ASP A 241 19.62 -11.34 -7.08
N VAL A 242 19.24 -10.72 -5.95
CA VAL A 242 19.98 -9.58 -5.39
C VAL A 242 21.24 -10.07 -4.67
N PRO A 243 22.45 -9.58 -5.06
CA PRO A 243 23.68 -9.92 -4.37
C PRO A 243 23.65 -9.50 -2.89
N PRO A 244 24.05 -10.37 -1.94
CA PRO A 244 24.05 -10.04 -0.52
C PRO A 244 24.87 -8.79 -0.17
N GLU A 245 25.98 -8.56 -0.88
CA GLU A 245 26.83 -7.37 -0.71
C GLU A 245 26.09 -6.07 -1.05
N ASN A 246 25.14 -6.09 -1.98
CA ASN A 246 24.31 -4.95 -2.31
C ASN A 246 23.28 -4.65 -1.21
N ILE A 247 22.74 -5.70 -0.59
CA ILE A 247 21.85 -5.55 0.58
C ILE A 247 22.60 -4.91 1.74
N VAL A 248 23.82 -5.41 2.02
CA VAL A 248 24.68 -4.83 3.07
C VAL A 248 25.01 -3.36 2.77
N ALA A 249 25.41 -3.05 1.53
CA ALA A 249 25.71 -1.67 1.11
C ALA A 249 24.50 -0.74 1.25
N MET A 250 23.30 -1.22 0.92
CA MET A 250 22.05 -0.49 1.11
C MET A 250 21.83 -0.12 2.58
N PHE A 251 21.89 -1.09 3.49
CA PHE A 251 21.67 -0.82 4.93
C PHE A 251 22.76 0.04 5.55
N GLN A 252 24.01 -0.14 5.14
CA GLN A 252 25.11 0.74 5.56
C GLN A 252 24.88 2.19 5.14
N ALA A 253 24.42 2.40 3.90
CA ALA A 253 24.07 3.73 3.40
C ALA A 253 22.90 4.34 4.19
N VAL A 254 21.86 3.55 4.50
CA VAL A 254 20.75 4.02 5.34
C VAL A 254 21.25 4.51 6.70
N HIS A 255 22.10 3.74 7.37
CA HIS A 255 22.65 4.14 8.67
C HIS A 255 23.54 5.37 8.62
N GLU A 256 24.25 5.58 7.51
CA GLU A 256 25.15 6.71 7.36
C GLU A 256 24.43 8.02 7.03
N PHE A 257 23.31 7.95 6.30
CA PHE A 257 22.59 9.13 5.79
C PHE A 257 21.25 9.41 6.51
N SER A 258 20.89 8.64 7.54
CA SER A 258 19.69 8.86 8.37
C SER A 258 19.89 9.87 9.49
#